data_4a44e940dac50c2e75f8ea5624d1e8a7
#
_entry.id   4a44e940dac50c2e75f8ea5624d1e8a7
#
_cell.length_a   1.000
_cell.length_b   1.000
_cell.length_c   1.000
_cell.angle_alpha   90.00
_cell.angle_beta   90.00
_cell.angle_gamma   90.00
#
_symmetry.space_group_name_H-M   'P 1'
#
loop_
_entity.id
_entity.type
_entity.pdbx_description
1 polymer ?
#
loop_
_entity_poly.entity_id
_entity_poly.type
_entity_poly.pdbx_seq_one_letter_code
_entity_poly.pdbx_strand_id
1 'polypeptide(L)'
;MPHRTDSGTHHACCAPSAGKSADPTEDIGAIGHPAGGDHGREFDPALVSVPGGTFTMGDESRWAYPGDGEGPCHPVTLDAFAIGRYAVTNADFAAFVADTGYRTDAEKYGWSFVFAGLLPPDMPPTRAVVNAPWWRQVEGADWAHPFGPASDVGALADHPVVHVSWEDARAFCTWSGTRLPTEAEWEYAARGGSTGPFPWGEDFEPHGQRRMNVFTGEFPRTAPGAHLGTMPVNAYAPNGFGLYNTTGNVWEWCSDYFSPDYYRHSPGANPRGPDLGRDRVMRGGSYLCHLSYCRRYRVSARQGSEPVSSTGNLGFRVVADAPAAR
;
A
#
# COMPACT_ATOMS: atom_id res chain seq x y z
N MET A 1 -0.17 21.43 -24.51
CA MET A 1 1.13 21.40 -23.80
C MET A 1 1.82 20.10 -24.17
N PRO A 2 3.11 20.09 -24.54
CA PRO A 2 3.77 18.94 -25.14
C PRO A 2 3.96 17.81 -24.12
N HIS A 3 3.66 16.60 -24.56
CA HIS A 3 3.95 15.35 -23.85
C HIS A 3 5.47 15.22 -23.63
N ARG A 4 5.90 15.23 -22.38
CA ARG A 4 7.22 14.70 -22.03
C ARG A 4 7.17 13.19 -22.16
N THR A 5 7.88 12.65 -23.14
CA THR A 5 8.24 11.24 -23.21
C THR A 5 9.24 10.97 -22.09
N ASP A 6 8.77 10.33 -21.03
CA ASP A 6 9.58 9.99 -19.88
C ASP A 6 10.11 8.56 -20.07
N SER A 7 11.40 8.47 -20.34
CA SER A 7 12.12 7.21 -20.45
C SER A 7 12.83 6.93 -19.12
N GLY A 8 12.31 6.02 -18.34
CA GLY A 8 13.13 5.13 -17.51
C GLY A 8 13.60 5.61 -16.14
N THR A 9 12.73 6.20 -15.26
CA THR A 9 13.04 6.32 -13.81
C THR A 9 11.77 6.44 -12.95
N HIS A 10 10.78 5.57 -13.15
CA HIS A 10 9.44 5.76 -12.58
C HIS A 10 9.25 5.34 -11.11
N HIS A 11 10.22 4.64 -10.48
CA HIS A 11 10.01 4.05 -9.14
C HIS A 11 10.13 5.01 -7.95
N ALA A 12 10.93 6.06 -8.05
CA ALA A 12 11.21 6.96 -6.92
C ALA A 12 10.06 7.91 -6.56
N CYS A 13 9.07 8.11 -7.44
CA CYS A 13 8.04 9.11 -7.21
C CYS A 13 6.96 8.68 -6.19
N CYS A 14 6.59 7.41 -6.19
CA CYS A 14 5.49 6.89 -5.37
C CYS A 14 5.96 6.31 -4.04
N ALA A 15 7.04 5.53 -4.09
CA ALA A 15 7.73 4.99 -2.93
C ALA A 15 9.21 4.80 -3.33
N PRO A 16 10.16 5.53 -2.71
CA PRO A 16 11.56 5.32 -2.98
C PRO A 16 12.02 3.96 -2.43
N SER A 17 12.95 3.32 -3.15
CA SER A 17 13.59 2.08 -2.70
C SER A 17 14.76 2.38 -1.78
N ALA A 18 14.95 1.55 -0.75
CA ALA A 18 16.06 1.68 0.21
C ALA A 18 17.45 1.51 -0.42
N GLY A 19 17.53 1.03 -1.66
CA GLY A 19 18.78 0.81 -2.39
C GLY A 19 19.64 -0.30 -1.76
N LYS A 20 20.23 -1.18 -2.57
CA LYS A 20 21.12 -2.23 -2.06
C LYS A 20 22.29 -1.66 -1.29
N SER A 21 22.35 -1.96 0.01
CA SER A 21 23.59 -2.20 0.73
C SER A 21 23.45 -3.48 1.56
N ALA A 22 23.15 -4.61 0.93
CA ALA A 22 23.34 -5.94 1.50
C ALA A 22 23.70 -6.89 0.36
N ASP A 23 24.82 -7.56 0.53
CA ASP A 23 25.28 -8.67 -0.29
C ASP A 23 24.24 -9.80 -0.20
N PRO A 24 23.76 -10.39 -1.32
CA PRO A 24 22.73 -11.42 -1.30
C PRO A 24 23.18 -12.79 -0.74
N THR A 25 24.33 -12.84 -0.09
CA THR A 25 24.90 -14.06 0.51
C THR A 25 24.84 -14.13 2.03
N GLU A 26 24.22 -13.19 2.74
CA GLU A 26 23.91 -13.42 4.12
C GLU A 26 22.66 -14.30 4.22
N ASP A 27 22.93 -15.51 4.64
CA ASP A 27 22.03 -16.61 4.98
C ASP A 27 20.82 -16.08 5.79
N ILE A 28 19.64 -16.03 5.12
CA ILE A 28 18.39 -15.76 5.82
C ILE A 28 18.13 -17.02 6.64
N GLY A 29 18.72 -17.06 7.84
CA GLY A 29 18.48 -18.12 8.80
C GLY A 29 16.99 -18.36 8.90
N ALA A 30 16.58 -19.62 8.72
CA ALA A 30 15.21 -20.06 8.85
C ALA A 30 14.63 -19.46 10.13
N ILE A 31 13.73 -18.46 9.97
CA ILE A 31 12.98 -17.90 11.10
C ILE A 31 12.14 -19.05 11.61
N GLY A 32 12.56 -19.62 12.76
CA GLY A 32 11.80 -20.65 13.45
C GLY A 32 10.38 -20.14 13.63
N HIS A 33 9.40 -20.90 13.18
CA HIS A 33 8.01 -20.65 13.49
C HIS A 33 7.89 -20.53 15.00
N PRO A 34 7.43 -19.42 15.56
CA PRO A 34 7.01 -19.42 16.95
C PRO A 34 5.87 -20.45 17.03
N ALA A 35 6.08 -21.49 17.83
CA ALA A 35 5.02 -22.46 18.13
C ALA A 35 3.82 -21.67 18.63
N GLY A 36 2.61 -21.99 18.09
CA GLY A 36 1.38 -21.31 18.45
C GLY A 36 1.18 -21.25 19.96
N GLY A 37 1.49 -20.11 20.54
CA GLY A 37 1.13 -19.75 21.89
C GLY A 37 -0.35 -19.40 21.89
N ASP A 38 -1.04 -19.74 22.96
CA ASP A 38 -2.40 -19.27 23.25
C ASP A 38 -2.35 -17.75 23.45
N HIS A 39 -2.48 -16.99 22.35
CA HIS A 39 -2.40 -15.54 22.32
C HIS A 39 -3.69 -14.98 22.90
N GLY A 40 -3.65 -14.49 24.12
CA GLY A 40 -4.79 -14.04 24.92
C GLY A 40 -5.54 -12.80 24.39
N ARG A 41 -5.30 -12.38 23.15
CA ARG A 41 -6.07 -11.35 22.47
C ARG A 41 -6.31 -11.78 21.01
N GLU A 42 -7.54 -12.15 20.73
CA GLU A 42 -8.00 -12.47 19.38
C GLU A 42 -7.97 -11.17 18.54
N PHE A 43 -7.11 -11.12 17.51
CA PHE A 43 -7.13 -10.04 16.53
C PHE A 43 -8.38 -10.21 15.64
N ASP A 44 -9.27 -9.24 15.65
CA ASP A 44 -10.42 -9.17 14.75
C ASP A 44 -10.13 -8.19 13.60
N PRO A 45 -9.76 -8.66 12.40
CA PRO A 45 -9.43 -7.81 11.26
C PRO A 45 -10.65 -7.11 10.64
N ALA A 46 -11.82 -7.16 11.24
CA ALA A 46 -13.06 -6.62 10.68
C ALA A 46 -13.25 -7.06 9.21
N LEU A 47 -13.19 -8.36 8.94
CA LEU A 47 -13.24 -8.92 7.59
C LEU A 47 -14.60 -8.69 6.92
N VAL A 48 -14.57 -8.44 5.63
CA VAL A 48 -15.74 -8.40 4.74
C VAL A 48 -15.65 -9.58 3.78
N SER A 49 -16.74 -10.36 3.70
CA SER A 49 -16.85 -11.42 2.71
C SER A 49 -17.05 -10.85 1.32
N VAL A 50 -16.17 -11.21 0.40
CA VAL A 50 -16.24 -10.87 -1.02
C VAL A 50 -16.65 -12.12 -1.79
N PRO A 51 -17.77 -12.10 -2.51
CA PRO A 51 -18.21 -13.25 -3.27
C PRO A 51 -17.24 -13.53 -4.42
N GLY A 52 -17.07 -14.80 -4.76
CA GLY A 52 -16.36 -15.19 -5.98
C GLY A 52 -17.05 -14.60 -7.21
N GLY A 53 -16.27 -14.36 -8.27
CA GLY A 53 -16.83 -13.78 -9.49
C GLY A 53 -15.77 -13.48 -10.53
N THR A 54 -16.26 -13.04 -11.70
CA THR A 54 -15.40 -12.64 -12.82
C THR A 54 -15.49 -11.14 -13.02
N PHE A 55 -14.32 -10.49 -13.21
CA PHE A 55 -14.22 -9.08 -13.52
C PHE A 55 -13.17 -8.82 -14.60
N THR A 56 -13.19 -7.63 -15.18
CA THR A 56 -12.13 -7.17 -16.06
C THR A 56 -11.05 -6.49 -15.23
N MET A 57 -9.88 -7.10 -15.16
CA MET A 57 -8.70 -6.57 -14.46
C MET A 57 -7.89 -5.68 -15.40
N GLY A 58 -7.36 -4.58 -14.87
CA GLY A 58 -6.47 -3.68 -15.60
C GLY A 58 -7.16 -2.42 -16.15
N ASP A 59 -6.38 -1.67 -16.96
CA ASP A 59 -6.79 -0.40 -17.57
C ASP A 59 -6.00 -0.16 -18.88
N GLU A 60 -6.72 0.15 -19.97
CA GLU A 60 -6.15 0.56 -21.26
C GLU A 60 -6.60 1.98 -21.65
N SER A 61 -7.18 2.72 -20.70
CA SER A 61 -7.59 4.09 -20.93
C SER A 61 -6.35 5.01 -21.07
N ARG A 62 -6.59 6.23 -21.56
CA ARG A 62 -5.56 7.28 -21.62
C ARG A 62 -4.95 7.66 -20.25
N TRP A 63 -5.52 7.17 -19.17
CA TRP A 63 -5.05 7.44 -17.80
C TRP A 63 -4.09 6.39 -17.28
N ALA A 64 -4.03 5.22 -17.92
CA ALA A 64 -3.08 4.16 -17.60
C ALA A 64 -1.64 4.62 -17.84
N TYR A 65 -0.73 4.10 -17.03
CA TYR A 65 0.71 4.29 -17.21
C TYR A 65 1.30 3.06 -17.90
N PRO A 66 1.71 3.17 -19.18
CA PRO A 66 2.24 2.02 -19.92
C PRO A 66 3.41 1.32 -19.22
N GLY A 67 4.29 2.09 -18.56
CA GLY A 67 5.44 1.55 -17.82
C GLY A 67 5.07 0.79 -16.55
N ASP A 68 3.86 0.98 -16.04
CA ASP A 68 3.36 0.27 -14.85
C ASP A 68 2.70 -1.08 -15.21
N GLY A 69 2.47 -1.35 -16.50
CA GLY A 69 1.86 -2.61 -16.95
C GLY A 69 0.41 -2.76 -16.48
N GLU A 70 -0.37 -1.66 -16.47
CA GLU A 70 -1.78 -1.69 -16.11
C GLU A 70 -2.67 -2.43 -17.13
N GLY A 71 -2.17 -2.70 -18.33
CA GLY A 71 -2.82 -3.45 -19.42
C GLY A 71 -1.98 -4.61 -19.94
N PRO A 72 -2.59 -5.46 -20.81
CA PRO A 72 -3.94 -5.35 -21.36
C PRO A 72 -5.01 -5.66 -20.33
N CYS A 73 -6.21 -5.09 -20.54
CA CYS A 73 -7.41 -5.53 -19.83
C CYS A 73 -7.70 -7.01 -20.14
N HIS A 74 -8.01 -7.78 -19.13
CA HIS A 74 -8.27 -9.22 -19.27
C HIS A 74 -9.27 -9.72 -18.23
N PRO A 75 -10.06 -10.77 -18.54
CA PRO A 75 -10.98 -11.35 -17.59
C PRO A 75 -10.23 -12.16 -16.53
N VAL A 76 -10.59 -11.96 -15.27
CA VAL A 76 -10.08 -12.73 -14.11
C VAL A 76 -11.25 -13.23 -13.30
N THR A 77 -11.24 -14.53 -12.98
CA THR A 77 -12.20 -15.19 -12.09
C THR A 77 -11.53 -15.50 -10.77
N LEU A 78 -12.17 -15.11 -9.68
CA LEU A 78 -11.70 -15.34 -8.31
C LEU A 78 -12.68 -16.20 -7.53
N ASP A 79 -12.17 -17.06 -6.69
CA ASP A 79 -12.95 -17.74 -5.64
C ASP A 79 -13.39 -16.70 -4.58
N ALA A 80 -14.35 -17.07 -3.73
CA ALA A 80 -14.75 -16.23 -2.61
C ALA A 80 -13.64 -16.15 -1.55
N PHE A 81 -13.46 -14.97 -0.97
CA PHE A 81 -12.48 -14.71 0.08
C PHE A 81 -13.01 -13.69 1.08
N ALA A 82 -12.31 -13.47 2.17
CA ALA A 82 -12.62 -12.41 3.12
C ALA A 82 -11.43 -11.44 3.20
N ILE A 83 -11.69 -10.13 3.18
CA ILE A 83 -10.66 -9.09 3.15
C ILE A 83 -10.92 -8.06 4.24
N GLY A 84 -9.87 -7.50 4.84
CA GLY A 84 -9.98 -6.42 5.81
C GLY A 84 -10.78 -5.25 5.26
N ARG A 85 -11.84 -4.87 5.96
CA ARG A 85 -12.65 -3.69 5.68
C ARG A 85 -11.77 -2.44 5.59
N TYR A 86 -10.74 -2.40 6.41
CA TYR A 86 -9.76 -1.33 6.56
C TYR A 86 -8.34 -1.82 6.26
N ALA A 87 -7.44 -0.90 5.96
CA ALA A 87 -6.02 -1.15 6.12
C ALA A 87 -5.71 -1.42 7.61
N VAL A 88 -4.65 -2.20 7.89
CA VAL A 88 -4.18 -2.45 9.27
C VAL A 88 -3.83 -1.12 9.92
N THR A 89 -4.35 -0.89 11.13
CA THR A 89 -4.17 0.36 11.87
C THR A 89 -2.87 0.37 12.69
N ASN A 90 -2.46 1.55 13.14
CA ASN A 90 -1.37 1.67 14.11
C ASN A 90 -1.70 0.92 15.41
N ALA A 91 -2.96 0.92 15.86
CA ALA A 91 -3.38 0.17 17.04
C ALA A 91 -3.24 -1.35 16.86
N ASP A 92 -3.62 -1.87 15.68
CA ASP A 92 -3.48 -3.30 15.37
C ASP A 92 -2.00 -3.72 15.32
N PHE A 93 -1.18 -2.90 14.66
CA PHE A 93 0.25 -3.17 14.55
C PHE A 93 0.98 -3.05 15.89
N ALA A 94 0.59 -2.10 16.74
CA ALA A 94 1.08 -2.00 18.12
C ALA A 94 0.76 -3.26 18.94
N ALA A 95 -0.43 -3.84 18.77
CA ALA A 95 -0.79 -5.10 19.43
C ALA A 95 0.12 -6.26 18.98
N PHE A 96 0.38 -6.37 17.67
CA PHE A 96 1.33 -7.33 17.12
C PHE A 96 2.73 -7.18 17.70
N VAL A 97 3.27 -5.95 17.73
CA VAL A 97 4.61 -5.69 18.26
C VAL A 97 4.66 -5.97 19.76
N ALA A 98 3.62 -5.59 20.52
CA ALA A 98 3.56 -5.83 21.96
C ALA A 98 3.53 -7.34 22.29
N ASP A 99 2.84 -8.15 21.49
CA ASP A 99 2.73 -9.60 21.70
C ASP A 99 4.00 -10.36 21.30
N THR A 100 4.67 -9.93 20.24
CA THR A 100 5.76 -10.69 19.61
C THR A 100 7.15 -10.13 19.89
N GLY A 101 7.27 -8.86 20.27
CA GLY A 101 8.54 -8.15 20.31
C GLY A 101 9.16 -7.93 18.91
N TYR A 102 8.35 -8.00 17.85
CA TYR A 102 8.82 -7.85 16.47
C TYR A 102 9.49 -6.50 16.26
N ARG A 103 10.61 -6.50 15.54
CA ARG A 103 11.29 -5.29 15.08
C ARG A 103 11.17 -5.18 13.57
N THR A 104 10.65 -4.06 13.09
CA THR A 104 10.48 -3.76 11.68
C THR A 104 11.80 -3.54 10.95
N ASP A 105 11.77 -3.61 9.63
CA ASP A 105 12.96 -3.32 8.83
C ASP A 105 13.39 -1.86 8.98
N ALA A 106 12.45 -0.91 9.11
CA ALA A 106 12.76 0.49 9.41
C ALA A 106 13.54 0.63 10.73
N GLU A 107 13.13 -0.08 11.79
CA GLU A 107 13.84 -0.10 13.07
C GLU A 107 15.21 -0.78 12.98
N LYS A 108 15.36 -1.83 12.16
CA LYS A 108 16.65 -2.50 11.93
C LYS A 108 17.61 -1.62 11.16
N TYR A 109 17.14 -0.90 10.14
CA TYR A 109 17.94 0.06 9.37
C TYR A 109 18.21 1.35 10.14
N GLY A 110 17.37 1.68 11.12
CA GLY A 110 17.44 2.91 11.90
C GLY A 110 16.89 4.13 11.19
N TRP A 111 16.20 3.98 10.06
CA TRP A 111 15.61 5.07 9.28
C TRP A 111 14.48 4.61 8.34
N SER A 112 13.69 5.55 7.90
CA SER A 112 12.72 5.35 6.82
C SER A 112 12.52 6.62 5.99
N PHE A 113 11.76 6.53 4.89
CA PHE A 113 11.47 7.68 4.03
C PHE A 113 10.23 8.42 4.51
N VAL A 114 10.39 9.72 4.75
CA VAL A 114 9.32 10.64 5.13
C VAL A 114 9.16 11.71 4.05
N PHE A 115 7.91 12.09 3.76
CA PHE A 115 7.64 13.23 2.86
C PHE A 115 8.07 14.55 3.54
N ALA A 116 8.84 15.37 2.83
CA ALA A 116 9.45 16.59 3.39
C ALA A 116 8.44 17.56 4.02
N GLY A 117 7.22 17.62 3.47
CA GLY A 117 6.16 18.50 3.99
C GLY A 117 5.59 18.09 5.34
N LEU A 118 5.90 16.88 5.83
CA LEU A 118 5.48 16.37 7.14
C LEU A 118 6.56 16.53 8.22
N LEU A 119 7.76 16.92 7.84
CA LEU A 119 8.87 17.08 8.79
C LEU A 119 8.67 18.34 9.65
N PRO A 120 9.01 18.28 10.96
CA PRO A 120 9.05 19.45 11.80
C PRO A 120 9.96 20.55 11.23
N PRO A 121 9.62 21.84 11.41
CA PRO A 121 10.42 22.95 10.86
C PRO A 121 11.86 23.01 11.39
N ASP A 122 12.08 22.48 12.57
CA ASP A 122 13.37 22.42 13.28
C ASP A 122 14.13 21.09 13.07
N MET A 123 13.63 20.23 12.19
CA MET A 123 14.30 18.98 11.83
C MET A 123 15.69 19.26 11.27
N PRO A 124 16.75 18.61 11.78
CA PRO A 124 18.07 18.69 11.17
C PRO A 124 18.08 18.31 9.69
N PRO A 125 19.04 18.81 8.88
CA PRO A 125 19.14 18.45 7.48
C PRO A 125 19.16 16.94 7.26
N THR A 126 18.28 16.44 6.42
CA THR A 126 18.15 15.01 6.08
C THR A 126 18.58 14.77 4.63
N ARG A 127 18.96 13.54 4.27
CA ARG A 127 19.29 13.17 2.91
C ARG A 127 18.02 13.16 2.05
N ALA A 128 18.12 13.76 0.84
CA ALA A 128 17.05 13.72 -0.14
C ALA A 128 17.28 12.59 -1.13
N VAL A 129 16.17 11.99 -1.61
CA VAL A 129 16.22 11.03 -2.72
C VAL A 129 16.55 11.78 -4.02
N VAL A 130 17.51 11.25 -4.79
CA VAL A 130 17.87 11.80 -6.11
C VAL A 130 16.65 11.74 -7.03
N ASN A 131 16.36 12.83 -7.74
CA ASN A 131 15.18 13.01 -8.61
C ASN A 131 13.81 13.03 -7.92
N ALA A 132 13.76 12.84 -6.58
CA ALA A 132 12.53 12.94 -5.79
C ALA A 132 12.82 13.64 -4.43
N PRO A 133 13.29 14.91 -4.43
CA PRO A 133 13.84 15.59 -3.24
C PRO A 133 12.80 15.83 -2.13
N TRP A 134 11.54 15.66 -2.42
CA TRP A 134 10.46 15.65 -1.43
C TRP A 134 10.44 14.41 -0.55
N TRP A 135 11.16 13.34 -0.93
CA TRP A 135 11.42 12.20 -0.06
C TRP A 135 12.71 12.41 0.73
N ARG A 136 12.61 12.26 2.02
CA ARG A 136 13.72 12.46 2.95
C ARG A 136 14.00 11.17 3.71
N GLN A 137 15.26 10.73 3.71
CA GLN A 137 15.72 9.68 4.61
C GLN A 137 15.82 10.28 6.02
N VAL A 138 15.02 9.78 6.96
CA VAL A 138 14.93 10.31 8.33
C VAL A 138 15.34 9.24 9.32
N GLU A 139 16.43 9.52 10.02
CA GLU A 139 16.93 8.67 11.10
C GLU A 139 15.89 8.59 12.22
N GLY A 140 15.64 7.37 12.73
CA GLY A 140 14.64 7.11 13.76
C GLY A 140 13.19 7.25 13.32
N ALA A 141 12.92 7.33 12.00
CA ALA A 141 11.56 7.18 11.49
C ALA A 141 11.24 5.70 11.33
N ASP A 142 10.12 5.29 11.89
CA ASP A 142 9.56 3.93 11.86
C ASP A 142 8.04 3.97 12.04
N TRP A 143 7.39 2.81 12.18
CA TRP A 143 5.94 2.71 12.36
C TRP A 143 5.42 3.45 13.62
N ALA A 144 6.21 3.51 14.70
CA ALA A 144 5.85 4.17 15.95
C ALA A 144 6.24 5.67 15.97
N HIS A 145 7.19 6.07 15.12
CA HIS A 145 7.74 7.42 15.00
C HIS A 145 7.68 7.92 13.55
N PRO A 146 6.46 8.15 12.99
CA PRO A 146 6.28 8.33 11.53
C PRO A 146 6.94 9.59 10.94
N PHE A 147 7.30 10.56 11.76
CA PHE A 147 7.96 11.80 11.33
C PHE A 147 9.36 11.98 11.92
N GLY A 148 9.95 10.88 12.44
CA GLY A 148 11.23 10.85 13.14
C GLY A 148 11.09 10.74 14.67
N PRO A 149 12.20 10.67 15.41
CA PRO A 149 12.24 10.20 16.80
C PRO A 149 11.49 11.07 17.82
N ALA A 150 11.10 12.29 17.44
CA ALA A 150 10.30 13.18 18.28
C ALA A 150 8.78 13.06 18.04
N SER A 151 8.36 12.18 17.13
CA SER A 151 6.96 11.92 16.83
C SER A 151 6.48 10.61 17.48
N ASP A 152 5.16 10.45 17.58
CA ASP A 152 4.50 9.21 18.02
C ASP A 152 3.18 8.98 17.28
N VAL A 153 2.62 7.79 17.44
CA VAL A 153 1.33 7.39 16.84
C VAL A 153 0.15 7.47 17.81
N GLY A 154 0.31 8.05 18.99
CA GLY A 154 -0.75 8.09 20.00
C GLY A 154 -2.04 8.74 19.53
N ALA A 155 -1.97 9.84 18.78
CA ALA A 155 -3.10 10.50 18.15
C ALA A 155 -3.52 9.88 16.80
N LEU A 156 -2.82 8.86 16.31
CA LEU A 156 -2.99 8.22 15.01
C LEU A 156 -3.39 6.74 15.16
N ALA A 157 -3.95 6.33 16.29
CA ALA A 157 -4.25 4.93 16.59
C ALA A 157 -5.15 4.26 15.54
N ASP A 158 -6.10 4.98 14.98
CA ASP A 158 -7.07 4.56 13.95
C ASP A 158 -6.63 4.91 12.51
N HIS A 159 -5.40 5.42 12.33
CA HIS A 159 -4.80 5.63 11.02
C HIS A 159 -4.12 4.34 10.53
N PRO A 160 -3.94 4.16 9.19
CA PRO A 160 -3.20 3.02 8.68
C PRO A 160 -1.76 3.05 9.19
N VAL A 161 -1.24 1.89 9.56
CA VAL A 161 0.20 1.76 9.83
C VAL A 161 0.99 2.02 8.55
N VAL A 162 2.07 2.78 8.69
CA VAL A 162 3.01 3.10 7.61
C VAL A 162 4.44 2.84 8.07
N HIS A 163 5.42 3.06 7.20
CA HIS A 163 6.82 2.69 7.46
C HIS A 163 7.03 1.20 7.72
N VAL A 164 6.20 0.38 7.10
CA VAL A 164 6.27 -1.08 7.13
C VAL A 164 6.69 -1.63 5.78
N SER A 165 7.63 -2.55 5.78
CA SER A 165 8.08 -3.28 4.61
C SER A 165 7.09 -4.39 4.24
N TRP A 166 7.28 -5.03 3.08
CA TRP A 166 6.51 -6.21 2.72
C TRP A 166 6.75 -7.37 3.69
N GLU A 167 8.00 -7.52 4.17
CA GLU A 167 8.35 -8.55 5.17
C GLU A 167 7.69 -8.28 6.52
N ASP A 168 7.58 -7.01 6.94
CA ASP A 168 6.87 -6.62 8.16
C ASP A 168 5.37 -6.95 8.05
N ALA A 169 4.76 -6.62 6.90
CA ALA A 169 3.36 -6.95 6.63
C ALA A 169 3.11 -8.46 6.61
N ARG A 170 4.03 -9.25 6.04
CA ARG A 170 3.98 -10.71 6.05
C ARG A 170 4.11 -11.30 7.46
N ALA A 171 4.98 -10.72 8.28
CA ALA A 171 5.13 -11.15 9.68
C ALA A 171 3.84 -10.90 10.48
N PHE A 172 3.22 -9.72 10.30
CA PHE A 172 1.90 -9.42 10.88
C PHE A 172 0.84 -10.43 10.42
N CYS A 173 0.77 -10.73 9.12
CA CYS A 173 -0.16 -11.72 8.58
C CYS A 173 0.03 -13.11 9.20
N THR A 174 1.29 -13.53 9.40
CA THR A 174 1.59 -14.82 10.04
C THR A 174 1.09 -14.86 11.49
N TRP A 175 1.31 -13.79 12.25
CA TRP A 175 0.85 -13.65 13.63
C TRP A 175 -0.68 -13.69 13.73
N SER A 176 -1.36 -12.96 12.84
CA SER A 176 -2.83 -12.81 12.86
C SER A 176 -3.59 -13.98 12.19
N GLY A 177 -2.89 -15.00 11.65
CA GLY A 177 -3.52 -16.08 10.91
C GLY A 177 -4.16 -15.67 9.60
N THR A 178 -3.67 -14.58 9.01
CA THR A 178 -4.13 -14.00 7.74
C THR A 178 -3.04 -14.06 6.67
N ARG A 179 -3.28 -13.45 5.50
CA ARG A 179 -2.30 -13.27 4.44
C ARG A 179 -2.46 -11.90 3.76
N LEU A 180 -1.48 -11.49 2.98
CA LEU A 180 -1.66 -10.38 2.05
C LEU A 180 -2.61 -10.78 0.91
N PRO A 181 -3.39 -9.84 0.36
CA PRO A 181 -4.19 -10.09 -0.85
C PRO A 181 -3.27 -10.38 -2.02
N THR A 182 -3.72 -11.21 -2.96
CA THR A 182 -3.15 -11.18 -4.30
C THR A 182 -3.51 -9.86 -4.98
N GLU A 183 -2.75 -9.46 -5.99
CA GLU A 183 -3.04 -8.24 -6.74
C GLU A 183 -4.45 -8.25 -7.34
N ALA A 184 -4.89 -9.40 -7.84
CA ALA A 184 -6.23 -9.58 -8.41
C ALA A 184 -7.34 -9.52 -7.35
N GLU A 185 -7.15 -10.13 -6.20
CA GLU A 185 -8.09 -10.02 -5.06
C GLU A 185 -8.22 -8.57 -4.62
N TRP A 186 -7.09 -7.86 -4.52
CA TRP A 186 -7.08 -6.46 -4.13
C TRP A 186 -7.88 -5.60 -5.13
N GLU A 187 -7.61 -5.74 -6.44
CA GLU A 187 -8.32 -4.92 -7.45
C GLU A 187 -9.81 -5.24 -7.50
N TYR A 188 -10.19 -6.53 -7.46
CA TYR A 188 -11.58 -6.95 -7.45
C TYR A 188 -12.33 -6.37 -6.25
N ALA A 189 -11.75 -6.52 -5.06
CA ALA A 189 -12.32 -5.98 -3.83
C ALA A 189 -12.38 -4.44 -3.83
N ALA A 190 -11.32 -3.78 -4.32
CA ALA A 190 -11.26 -2.33 -4.42
C ALA A 190 -12.29 -1.74 -5.36
N ARG A 191 -12.57 -2.41 -6.48
CA ARG A 191 -13.63 -2.00 -7.42
C ARG A 191 -15.01 -2.03 -6.77
N GLY A 192 -15.29 -2.99 -5.88
CA GLY A 192 -16.59 -3.09 -5.22
C GLY A 192 -17.77 -3.18 -6.20
N GLY A 193 -17.57 -3.80 -7.39
CA GLY A 193 -18.54 -3.88 -8.46
C GLY A 193 -18.50 -2.72 -9.48
N SER A 194 -17.68 -1.67 -9.25
CA SER A 194 -17.49 -0.57 -10.20
C SER A 194 -16.63 -1.01 -11.41
N THR A 195 -17.01 -0.56 -12.59
CA THR A 195 -16.22 -0.72 -13.82
C THR A 195 -15.38 0.52 -14.14
N GLY A 196 -15.62 1.63 -13.44
CA GLY A 196 -14.89 2.89 -13.61
C GLY A 196 -13.50 2.90 -12.95
N PRO A 197 -12.77 4.03 -13.08
CA PRO A 197 -11.46 4.21 -12.47
C PRO A 197 -11.51 4.33 -10.94
N PHE A 198 -12.68 4.61 -10.37
CA PHE A 198 -12.86 4.74 -8.93
C PHE A 198 -13.93 3.76 -8.40
N PRO A 199 -13.89 3.42 -7.09
CA PRO A 199 -14.90 2.56 -6.48
C PRO A 199 -16.35 3.07 -6.60
N TRP A 200 -16.51 4.36 -6.84
CA TRP A 200 -17.81 5.03 -6.99
C TRP A 200 -18.16 5.42 -8.43
N GLY A 201 -17.34 5.05 -9.43
CA GLY A 201 -17.58 5.28 -10.86
C GLY A 201 -16.53 6.13 -11.55
N GLU A 202 -16.97 7.04 -12.45
CA GLU A 202 -16.08 7.75 -13.38
C GLU A 202 -15.53 9.08 -12.80
N ASP A 203 -16.32 9.79 -12.01
CA ASP A 203 -16.01 11.15 -11.60
C ASP A 203 -15.03 11.16 -10.43
N PHE A 204 -13.97 11.97 -10.52
CA PHE A 204 -12.99 12.17 -9.46
C PHE A 204 -13.63 12.72 -8.16
N GLU A 205 -14.47 13.73 -8.28
CA GLU A 205 -15.22 14.37 -7.20
C GLU A 205 -16.71 14.45 -7.55
N PRO A 206 -17.47 13.34 -7.42
CA PRO A 206 -18.89 13.33 -7.78
C PRO A 206 -19.65 14.38 -6.96
N HIS A 207 -20.42 15.20 -7.67
CA HIS A 207 -21.17 16.33 -7.07
C HIS A 207 -20.30 17.33 -6.29
N GLY A 208 -19.00 17.44 -6.65
CA GLY A 208 -18.04 18.30 -5.95
C GLY A 208 -17.60 17.78 -4.59
N GLN A 209 -17.89 16.52 -4.28
CA GLN A 209 -17.53 15.90 -3.00
C GLN A 209 -16.26 15.07 -3.12
N ARG A 210 -15.28 15.39 -2.29
CA ARG A 210 -14.08 14.57 -2.16
C ARG A 210 -14.41 13.22 -1.52
N ARG A 211 -13.91 12.14 -2.11
CA ARG A 211 -14.17 10.76 -1.66
C ARG A 211 -12.92 9.94 -1.37
N MET A 212 -11.75 10.57 -1.42
CA MET A 212 -10.47 9.93 -1.11
C MET A 212 -9.47 10.96 -0.56
N ASN A 213 -8.51 10.48 0.22
CA ASN A 213 -7.39 11.26 0.71
C ASN A 213 -6.27 11.27 -0.34
N VAL A 214 -6.14 12.37 -1.07
CA VAL A 214 -5.09 12.62 -2.05
C VAL A 214 -4.54 14.03 -1.87
N PHE A 215 -3.35 14.29 -2.41
CA PHE A 215 -2.66 15.55 -2.26
C PHE A 215 -3.47 16.74 -2.77
N THR A 216 -3.40 17.84 -2.03
CA THR A 216 -4.09 19.10 -2.38
C THR A 216 -3.09 20.23 -2.40
N GLY A 217 -2.98 20.90 -3.54
CA GLY A 217 -2.05 22.00 -3.76
C GLY A 217 -1.31 21.86 -5.08
N GLU A 218 -0.11 22.40 -5.14
CA GLU A 218 0.81 22.32 -6.27
C GLU A 218 1.97 21.41 -5.91
N PHE A 219 1.83 20.11 -6.17
CA PHE A 219 2.82 19.13 -5.74
C PHE A 219 4.27 19.57 -6.05
N PRO A 220 5.21 19.52 -5.08
CA PRO A 220 5.09 18.98 -3.73
C PRO A 220 4.71 20.01 -2.63
N ARG A 221 4.12 21.15 -2.97
CA ARG A 221 3.68 22.19 -2.03
C ARG A 221 2.20 22.02 -1.70
N THR A 222 1.89 21.73 -0.44
CA THR A 222 0.52 21.62 0.06
C THR A 222 -0.19 22.98 0.03
N ALA A 223 -1.47 23.00 -0.35
CA ALA A 223 -2.27 24.21 -0.27
C ALA A 223 -2.45 24.66 1.20
N PRO A 224 -2.51 25.96 1.47
CA PRO A 224 -2.74 26.47 2.83
C PRO A 224 -4.01 25.86 3.44
N GLY A 225 -3.90 25.31 4.65
CA GLY A 225 -5.02 24.68 5.38
C GLY A 225 -5.47 23.32 4.86
N ALA A 226 -4.86 22.77 3.81
CA ALA A 226 -5.15 21.44 3.36
C ALA A 226 -4.54 20.39 4.30
N HIS A 227 -5.27 19.29 4.50
CA HIS A 227 -4.73 18.14 5.22
C HIS A 227 -3.56 17.53 4.44
N LEU A 228 -2.51 17.13 5.14
CA LEU A 228 -1.37 16.39 4.63
C LEU A 228 -1.06 15.22 5.56
N GLY A 229 -0.84 14.04 5.00
CA GLY A 229 -0.60 12.81 5.76
C GLY A 229 -1.76 11.83 5.66
N THR A 230 -1.72 10.77 6.47
CA THR A 230 -2.77 9.76 6.53
C THR A 230 -4.04 10.30 7.18
N MET A 231 -5.17 9.68 6.89
CA MET A 231 -6.46 9.90 7.58
C MET A 231 -6.90 8.59 8.24
N PRO A 232 -7.84 8.64 9.21
CA PRO A 232 -8.43 7.44 9.80
C PRO A 232 -8.87 6.43 8.74
N VAL A 233 -8.72 5.15 9.03
CA VAL A 233 -9.00 4.06 8.08
C VAL A 233 -10.46 3.98 7.63
N ASN A 234 -11.36 4.62 8.35
CA ASN A 234 -12.79 4.73 8.05
C ASN A 234 -13.20 6.09 7.47
N ALA A 235 -12.25 6.95 7.11
CA ALA A 235 -12.53 8.18 6.40
C ALA A 235 -13.22 7.88 5.07
N TYR A 236 -14.16 8.75 4.68
CA TYR A 236 -15.00 8.60 3.50
C TYR A 236 -15.98 7.43 3.55
N ALA A 237 -16.80 7.29 2.50
CA ALA A 237 -17.77 6.22 2.40
C ALA A 237 -17.11 4.93 1.83
N PRO A 238 -17.56 3.75 2.25
CA PRO A 238 -17.06 2.49 1.71
C PRO A 238 -17.49 2.28 0.25
N ASN A 239 -16.82 1.35 -0.42
CA ASN A 239 -17.21 0.88 -1.74
C ASN A 239 -18.39 -0.13 -1.68
N GLY A 240 -18.80 -0.68 -2.83
CA GLY A 240 -19.93 -1.59 -2.93
C GLY A 240 -19.76 -2.92 -2.18
N PHE A 241 -18.53 -3.32 -1.82
CA PHE A 241 -18.27 -4.47 -0.95
C PHE A 241 -18.05 -4.09 0.51
N GLY A 242 -18.11 -2.81 0.85
CA GLY A 242 -17.94 -2.34 2.21
C GLY A 242 -16.49 -2.05 2.63
N LEU A 243 -15.55 -1.96 1.68
CA LEU A 243 -14.16 -1.60 1.93
C LEU A 243 -13.97 -0.08 1.93
N TYR A 244 -13.13 0.41 2.81
CA TYR A 244 -12.78 1.82 2.95
C TYR A 244 -11.41 2.12 2.37
N ASN A 245 -11.23 3.35 1.88
CA ASN A 245 -9.95 3.93 1.45
C ASN A 245 -9.15 3.06 0.47
N THR A 246 -9.83 2.35 -0.43
CA THR A 246 -9.16 1.57 -1.49
C THR A 246 -8.59 2.44 -2.61
N THR A 247 -8.69 3.76 -2.49
CA THR A 247 -8.07 4.76 -3.36
C THR A 247 -7.56 5.91 -2.52
N GLY A 248 -6.31 6.32 -2.70
CA GLY A 248 -5.65 7.32 -1.86
C GLY A 248 -5.30 6.79 -0.46
N ASN A 249 -5.08 7.66 0.49
CA ASN A 249 -4.62 7.44 1.85
C ASN A 249 -3.22 6.83 1.90
N VAL A 250 -3.09 5.49 1.79
CA VAL A 250 -1.79 4.81 1.71
C VAL A 250 -1.77 3.80 0.58
N TRP A 251 -0.61 3.59 -0.02
CA TRP A 251 -0.35 2.41 -0.82
C TRP A 251 -0.52 1.16 0.03
N GLU A 252 -0.91 0.06 -0.58
CA GLU A 252 -1.12 -1.20 0.11
C GLU A 252 -0.36 -2.33 -0.57
N TRP A 253 0.44 -3.06 0.22
CA TRP A 253 1.18 -4.22 -0.24
C TRP A 253 0.26 -5.36 -0.69
N CYS A 254 0.62 -6.01 -1.80
CA CYS A 254 0.06 -7.28 -2.25
C CYS A 254 1.11 -8.40 -2.16
N SER A 255 0.65 -9.64 -2.21
CA SER A 255 1.54 -10.83 -2.14
C SER A 255 2.39 -11.03 -3.38
N ASP A 256 1.96 -10.53 -4.52
CA ASP A 256 2.49 -10.80 -5.84
C ASP A 256 3.84 -10.12 -6.07
N TYR A 257 4.71 -10.78 -6.83
CA TYR A 257 5.83 -10.08 -7.46
C TYR A 257 5.34 -9.17 -8.57
N PHE A 258 5.96 -8.01 -8.70
CA PHE A 258 5.65 -7.05 -9.73
C PHE A 258 6.35 -7.40 -11.05
N SER A 259 5.59 -7.40 -12.14
CA SER A 259 6.11 -7.39 -13.50
C SER A 259 5.19 -6.56 -14.40
N PRO A 260 5.70 -5.63 -15.21
CA PRO A 260 4.88 -4.82 -16.12
C PRO A 260 4.27 -5.64 -17.26
N ASP A 261 4.80 -6.83 -17.55
CA ASP A 261 4.32 -7.69 -18.63
C ASP A 261 3.39 -8.81 -18.15
N TYR A 262 3.14 -8.94 -16.84
CA TYR A 262 2.41 -10.07 -16.29
C TYR A 262 1.00 -10.22 -16.84
N TYR A 263 0.26 -9.12 -17.04
CA TYR A 263 -1.12 -9.17 -17.52
C TYR A 263 -1.28 -9.78 -18.93
N ARG A 264 -0.21 -9.80 -19.73
CA ARG A 264 -0.18 -10.47 -21.04
C ARG A 264 -0.25 -12.00 -20.95
N HIS A 265 0.10 -12.55 -19.80
CA HIS A 265 0.26 -14.00 -19.56
C HIS A 265 -0.43 -14.47 -18.28
N SER A 266 -1.17 -13.57 -17.62
CA SER A 266 -1.88 -13.88 -16.39
C SER A 266 -2.88 -15.02 -16.61
N PRO A 267 -2.92 -16.03 -15.72
CA PRO A 267 -3.98 -17.04 -15.79
C PRO A 267 -5.33 -16.38 -15.50
N GLY A 268 -6.38 -16.88 -16.16
CA GLY A 268 -7.74 -16.33 -16.01
C GLY A 268 -8.42 -16.69 -14.68
N ALA A 269 -7.83 -17.55 -13.86
CA ALA A 269 -8.41 -17.99 -12.58
C ALA A 269 -7.39 -17.84 -11.44
N ASN A 270 -7.77 -17.13 -10.39
CA ASN A 270 -7.01 -16.91 -9.15
C ASN A 270 -5.52 -16.60 -9.40
N PRO A 271 -5.16 -15.60 -10.24
CA PRO A 271 -3.78 -15.26 -10.54
C PRO A 271 -3.03 -14.81 -9.27
N ARG A 272 -1.74 -15.14 -9.18
CA ARG A 272 -0.88 -14.88 -8.02
C ARG A 272 0.43 -14.15 -8.36
N GLY A 273 0.47 -13.50 -9.52
CA GLY A 273 1.67 -12.85 -10.02
C GLY A 273 2.71 -13.83 -10.59
N PRO A 274 3.86 -13.32 -11.03
CA PRO A 274 4.99 -14.15 -11.45
C PRO A 274 5.55 -14.96 -10.28
N ASP A 275 6.12 -16.15 -10.58
CA ASP A 275 6.77 -17.00 -9.56
C ASP A 275 8.02 -16.34 -8.94
N LEU A 276 8.69 -15.48 -9.71
CA LEU A 276 9.92 -14.78 -9.32
C LEU A 276 9.86 -13.31 -9.70
N GLY A 277 10.47 -12.47 -8.91
CA GLY A 277 10.60 -11.03 -9.17
C GLY A 277 11.51 -10.36 -8.15
N ARG A 278 11.84 -9.10 -8.40
CA ARG A 278 12.60 -8.27 -7.47
C ARG A 278 11.68 -7.48 -6.54
N ASP A 279 10.66 -6.88 -7.12
CA ASP A 279 9.76 -5.95 -6.45
C ASP A 279 8.42 -6.64 -6.12
N ARG A 280 7.75 -6.18 -5.07
CA ARG A 280 6.39 -6.59 -4.72
C ARG A 280 5.39 -5.55 -5.19
N VAL A 281 4.20 -6.01 -5.54
CA VAL A 281 3.11 -5.13 -5.98
C VAL A 281 2.59 -4.29 -4.82
N MET A 282 2.34 -3.01 -5.09
CA MET A 282 1.55 -2.12 -4.24
C MET A 282 0.42 -1.46 -5.04
N ARG A 283 -0.71 -1.23 -4.39
CA ARG A 283 -1.97 -0.78 -4.99
C ARG A 283 -2.58 0.40 -4.23
N GLY A 284 -3.54 1.11 -4.86
CA GLY A 284 -4.41 2.11 -4.23
C GLY A 284 -3.96 3.56 -4.33
N GLY A 285 -2.68 3.82 -4.54
CA GLY A 285 -2.14 5.18 -4.42
C GLY A 285 -2.11 5.66 -2.97
N SER A 286 -1.79 6.94 -2.77
CA SER A 286 -1.66 7.49 -1.42
C SER A 286 -2.05 8.96 -1.34
N TYR A 287 -2.02 9.52 -0.13
CA TYR A 287 -2.22 10.95 0.13
C TYR A 287 -1.22 11.86 -0.62
N LEU A 288 -0.16 11.32 -1.22
CA LEU A 288 0.80 12.06 -2.04
C LEU A 288 0.45 12.04 -3.53
N CYS A 289 -0.53 11.25 -3.96
CA CYS A 289 -0.95 11.23 -5.35
C CYS A 289 -1.72 12.49 -5.73
N HIS A 290 -1.37 13.09 -6.88
CA HIS A 290 -1.98 14.31 -7.39
C HIS A 290 -2.10 14.28 -8.92
N LEU A 291 -3.15 14.90 -9.46
CA LEU A 291 -3.44 14.92 -10.90
C LEU A 291 -2.25 15.39 -11.76
N SER A 292 -1.48 16.39 -11.28
CA SER A 292 -0.35 16.95 -12.02
C SER A 292 0.93 16.09 -11.94
N TYR A 293 0.99 15.13 -11.03
CA TYR A 293 2.20 14.40 -10.73
C TYR A 293 2.02 12.88 -10.83
N CYS A 294 1.06 12.31 -10.08
CA CYS A 294 0.87 10.87 -9.98
C CYS A 294 -0.62 10.54 -9.83
N ARG A 295 -1.26 10.05 -10.89
CA ARG A 295 -2.69 9.67 -10.89
C ARG A 295 -2.93 8.23 -10.49
N ARG A 296 -2.05 7.64 -9.67
CA ARG A 296 -2.11 6.23 -9.29
C ARG A 296 -3.11 5.94 -8.15
N TYR A 297 -4.05 6.84 -7.91
CA TYR A 297 -5.21 6.65 -7.02
C TYR A 297 -6.41 5.99 -7.72
N ARG A 298 -6.23 5.36 -8.89
CA ARG A 298 -7.25 4.58 -9.60
C ARG A 298 -7.20 3.12 -9.13
N VAL A 299 -8.34 2.44 -9.14
CA VAL A 299 -8.42 1.02 -8.71
C VAL A 299 -7.54 0.08 -9.54
N SER A 300 -7.28 0.42 -10.81
CA SER A 300 -6.42 -0.33 -11.74
C SER A 300 -4.94 -0.02 -11.57
N ALA A 301 -4.58 1.12 -10.96
CA ALA A 301 -3.20 1.56 -10.87
C ALA A 301 -2.37 0.63 -9.99
N ARG A 302 -1.13 0.37 -10.42
CA ARG A 302 -0.20 -0.56 -9.81
C ARG A 302 1.23 -0.02 -9.85
N GLN A 303 2.04 -0.44 -8.90
CA GLN A 303 3.47 -0.15 -8.84
C GLN A 303 4.22 -1.32 -8.19
N GLY A 304 5.52 -1.38 -8.45
CA GLY A 304 6.42 -2.26 -7.73
C GLY A 304 7.29 -1.50 -6.74
N SER A 305 7.62 -2.12 -5.60
CA SER A 305 8.62 -1.61 -4.66
C SER A 305 9.42 -2.76 -4.06
N GLU A 306 10.67 -2.51 -3.70
CA GLU A 306 11.53 -3.49 -3.05
C GLU A 306 10.90 -3.97 -1.73
N PRO A 307 10.90 -5.29 -1.44
CA PRO A 307 10.19 -5.86 -0.29
C PRO A 307 10.69 -5.38 1.07
N VAL A 308 11.92 -4.86 1.16
CA VAL A 308 12.52 -4.32 2.39
C VAL A 308 12.37 -2.80 2.51
N SER A 309 11.78 -2.14 1.53
CA SER A 309 11.55 -0.69 1.55
C SER A 309 10.36 -0.32 2.41
N SER A 310 10.47 0.80 3.13
CA SER A 310 9.40 1.37 3.93
C SER A 310 9.29 2.88 3.71
N THR A 311 8.07 3.38 3.69
CA THR A 311 7.80 4.81 3.48
C THR A 311 6.59 5.27 4.28
N GLY A 312 6.49 6.58 4.57
CA GLY A 312 5.38 7.17 5.31
C GLY A 312 4.02 7.19 4.59
N ASN A 313 3.92 6.56 3.42
CA ASN A 313 2.68 6.48 2.65
C ASN A 313 2.34 5.05 2.17
N LEU A 314 2.95 4.04 2.76
CA LEU A 314 2.82 2.64 2.37
C LEU A 314 2.52 1.76 3.58
N GLY A 315 1.38 1.09 3.53
CA GLY A 315 0.86 0.17 4.53
C GLY A 315 0.32 -1.10 3.87
N PHE A 316 -0.69 -1.74 4.45
CA PHE A 316 -1.28 -2.97 3.90
C PHE A 316 -2.66 -3.24 4.50
N ARG A 317 -3.40 -4.16 3.85
CA ARG A 317 -4.59 -4.82 4.43
C ARG A 317 -4.45 -6.33 4.35
N VAL A 318 -5.26 -7.05 5.11
CA VAL A 318 -5.16 -8.51 5.23
C VAL A 318 -6.32 -9.21 4.52
N VAL A 319 -6.08 -10.47 4.15
CA VAL A 319 -7.07 -11.39 3.60
C VAL A 319 -7.07 -12.67 4.43
N ALA A 320 -8.25 -13.23 4.64
CA ALA A 320 -8.41 -14.61 5.09
C ALA A 320 -9.10 -15.43 3.98
N ASP A 321 -8.70 -16.68 3.84
CA ASP A 321 -9.40 -17.58 2.95
C ASP A 321 -10.82 -17.79 3.47
N ALA A 322 -11.79 -17.88 2.57
CA ALA A 322 -13.16 -18.20 2.97
C ALA A 322 -13.16 -19.56 3.68
N PRO A 323 -13.89 -19.73 4.80
CA PRO A 323 -14.01 -21.04 5.40
C PRO A 323 -14.55 -22.00 4.34
N ALA A 324 -13.90 -23.17 4.21
CA ALA A 324 -14.34 -24.20 3.28
C ALA A 324 -15.84 -24.44 3.50
N ALA A 325 -16.63 -24.37 2.43
CA ALA A 325 -18.05 -24.67 2.50
C ALA A 325 -18.19 -26.10 3.06
N ARG A 326 -18.84 -26.21 4.22
CA ARG A 326 -19.10 -27.52 4.88
C ARG A 326 -20.23 -28.25 4.16
#